data_34db159ab02c3d3f1487bff808f9b8ef
#
_entry.id   34db159ab02c3d3f1487bff808f9b8ef
#
_cell.length_a   1.000
_cell.length_b   1.000
_cell.length_c   1.000
_cell.angle_alpha   90.00
_cell.angle_beta   90.00
_cell.angle_gamma   90.00
#
_symmetry.space_group_name_H-M   'P 1'
#
loop_
_entity.id
_entity.type
_entity.pdbx_description
1 polymer ?
#
loop_
_entity_poly.entity_id
_entity_poly.type
_entity_poly.pdbx_seq_one_letter_code
_entity_poly.pdbx_strand_id
1 'polypeptide(L)'
;SSTLNLLARYYREIGKNDDEIKELLSDFLNRCLKDKYKESKWIDSIFYQVVKSKKYTLKKVDNVIVTKSEIEIIQSVKGKSRQKVLFTLLVLAKYYNAVSDKNKNWTNLEYKKIFKLANVQLSIQNQALLINDLYNCGFVNVSKNVGKPNIQVNFVDNESDAVLTITRLKD
;
A
#
# COMPACT_ATOMS: atom_id res chain seq x y z
N SER A 1 3.05 1.62 19.41
CA SER A 1 3.12 0.18 19.03
C SER A 1 3.44 -0.06 17.56
N SER A 2 2.90 0.71 16.60
CA SER A 2 3.17 0.53 15.15
C SER A 2 4.64 0.72 14.78
N THR A 3 5.31 1.72 15.33
CA THR A 3 6.73 2.02 15.06
C THR A 3 7.64 0.91 15.53
N LEU A 4 7.43 0.38 16.74
CA LEU A 4 8.23 -0.74 17.26
C LEU A 4 8.05 -2.02 16.43
N ASN A 5 6.83 -2.31 15.98
CA ASN A 5 6.58 -3.44 15.07
C ASN A 5 7.33 -3.27 13.75
N LEU A 6 7.39 -2.06 13.22
CA LEU A 6 8.11 -1.75 11.98
C LEU A 6 9.62 -1.92 12.17
N LEU A 7 10.18 -1.39 13.27
CA LEU A 7 11.59 -1.53 13.62
C LEU A 7 11.97 -3.00 13.84
N ALA A 8 11.16 -3.78 14.57
CA ALA A 8 11.43 -5.20 14.79
C ALA A 8 11.51 -5.98 13.47
N ARG A 9 10.61 -5.69 12.53
CA ARG A 9 10.64 -6.30 11.18
C ARG A 9 11.89 -5.89 10.42
N TYR A 10 12.23 -4.60 10.45
CA TYR A 10 13.40 -4.06 9.77
C TYR A 10 14.69 -4.71 10.29
N TYR A 11 14.89 -4.75 11.62
CA TYR A 11 16.09 -5.37 12.20
C TYR A 11 16.22 -6.84 11.87
N ARG A 12 15.10 -7.58 11.87
CA ARG A 12 15.11 -8.97 11.43
C ARG A 12 15.52 -9.12 9.96
N GLU A 13 15.04 -8.25 9.08
CA GLU A 13 15.34 -8.33 7.64
C GLU A 13 16.78 -7.97 7.30
N ILE A 14 17.40 -7.08 8.08
CA ILE A 14 18.83 -6.80 7.95
C ILE A 14 19.73 -7.83 8.64
N GLY A 15 19.15 -8.94 9.14
CA GLY A 15 19.89 -10.07 9.68
C GLY A 15 20.33 -9.94 11.14
N LYS A 16 19.75 -9.01 11.91
CA LYS A 16 20.01 -8.92 13.35
C LYS A 16 19.50 -10.15 14.08
N ASN A 17 20.27 -10.66 15.03
CA ASN A 17 19.83 -11.75 15.88
C ASN A 17 18.80 -11.31 16.93
N ASP A 18 18.18 -12.30 17.59
CA ASP A 18 17.09 -12.08 18.54
C ASP A 18 17.47 -11.14 19.70
N ASP A 19 18.69 -11.25 20.23
CA ASP A 19 19.16 -10.44 21.37
C ASP A 19 19.48 -9.01 20.94
N GLU A 20 20.13 -8.83 19.79
CA GLU A 20 20.38 -7.52 19.18
C GLU A 20 19.05 -6.78 18.90
N ILE A 21 18.02 -7.49 18.42
CA ILE A 21 16.70 -6.86 18.14
C ILE A 21 16.08 -6.37 19.44
N LYS A 22 16.12 -7.17 20.51
CA LYS A 22 15.59 -6.77 21.82
C LYS A 22 16.32 -5.54 22.37
N GLU A 23 17.64 -5.53 22.29
CA GLU A 23 18.48 -4.40 22.74
C GLU A 23 18.14 -3.13 21.97
N LEU A 24 18.12 -3.18 20.64
CA LEU A 24 17.80 -2.05 19.77
C LEU A 24 16.39 -1.50 19.99
N LEU A 25 15.40 -2.37 20.23
CA LEU A 25 14.05 -1.94 20.57
C LEU A 25 13.98 -1.27 21.94
N SER A 26 14.73 -1.80 22.94
CA SER A 26 14.85 -1.22 24.27
C SER A 26 15.50 0.14 24.23
N ASP A 27 16.59 0.29 23.49
CA ASP A 27 17.28 1.56 23.29
C ASP A 27 16.39 2.60 22.62
N PHE A 28 15.65 2.20 21.59
CA PHE A 28 14.70 3.08 20.94
C PHE A 28 13.64 3.59 21.93
N LEU A 29 13.07 2.69 22.74
CA LEU A 29 12.11 3.08 23.78
C LEU A 29 12.69 4.02 24.81
N ASN A 30 13.89 3.74 25.29
CA ASN A 30 14.58 4.57 26.29
C ASN A 30 14.84 6.00 25.78
N ARG A 31 15.09 6.17 24.47
CA ARG A 31 15.26 7.50 23.83
C ARG A 31 13.95 8.24 23.61
N CYS A 32 12.87 7.52 23.32
CA CYS A 32 11.60 8.12 22.93
C CYS A 32 10.63 8.36 24.08
N LEU A 33 10.78 7.68 25.20
CA LEU A 33 9.79 7.66 26.26
C LEU A 33 10.39 8.08 27.59
N LYS A 34 9.85 9.14 28.20
CA LYS A 34 10.10 9.48 29.60
C LYS A 34 9.51 8.35 30.49
N ASP A 35 10.31 7.78 31.33
CA ASP A 35 10.16 6.81 32.45
C ASP A 35 8.87 5.98 32.66
N LYS A 36 7.75 6.29 32.04
CA LYS A 36 6.45 5.65 32.28
C LYS A 36 6.23 4.31 31.58
N TYR A 37 7.12 3.90 30.66
CA TYR A 37 6.87 2.74 29.78
C TYR A 37 8.04 1.75 29.74
N LYS A 38 8.79 1.61 30.81
CA LYS A 38 9.83 0.57 30.97
C LYS A 38 9.23 -0.85 31.15
N GLU A 39 8.08 -1.14 30.56
CA GLU A 39 7.50 -2.48 30.69
C GLU A 39 8.13 -3.41 29.65
N SER A 40 9.06 -4.25 30.11
CA SER A 40 9.65 -5.37 29.36
C SER A 40 8.59 -6.23 28.65
N LYS A 41 7.44 -6.43 29.25
CA LYS A 41 6.30 -7.17 28.71
C LYS A 41 5.84 -6.69 27.32
N TRP A 42 5.96 -5.40 27.03
CA TRP A 42 5.54 -4.85 25.75
C TRP A 42 6.53 -5.17 24.63
N ILE A 43 7.81 -5.09 24.94
CA ILE A 43 8.90 -5.51 24.03
C ILE A 43 8.79 -7.00 23.77
N ASP A 44 8.58 -7.81 24.81
CA ASP A 44 8.46 -9.26 24.69
C ASP A 44 7.24 -9.65 23.82
N SER A 45 6.11 -8.98 23.99
CA SER A 45 4.93 -9.19 23.14
C SER A 45 5.21 -8.89 21.67
N ILE A 46 5.83 -7.74 21.35
CA ILE A 46 6.17 -7.35 19.99
C ILE A 46 7.22 -8.30 19.42
N PHE A 47 8.23 -8.64 20.20
CA PHE A 47 9.28 -9.57 19.81
C PHE A 47 8.70 -10.93 19.44
N TYR A 48 7.83 -11.50 20.30
CA TYR A 48 7.19 -12.78 20.03
C TYR A 48 6.33 -12.73 18.76
N GLN A 49 5.49 -11.71 18.60
CA GLN A 49 4.59 -11.57 17.45
C GLN A 49 5.32 -11.34 16.12
N VAL A 50 6.39 -10.56 16.13
CA VAL A 50 7.05 -10.11 14.91
C VAL A 50 8.29 -10.94 14.58
N VAL A 51 9.10 -11.27 15.57
CA VAL A 51 10.39 -11.95 15.35
C VAL A 51 10.22 -13.45 15.37
N LYS A 52 9.66 -14.00 16.45
CA LYS A 52 9.51 -15.46 16.61
C LYS A 52 8.48 -16.08 15.66
N SER A 53 7.34 -15.40 15.44
CA SER A 53 6.29 -15.95 14.58
C SER A 53 6.66 -15.94 13.10
N LYS A 54 7.66 -15.17 12.68
CA LYS A 54 8.02 -14.93 11.26
C LYS A 54 6.81 -14.54 10.36
N LYS A 55 5.68 -14.22 10.98
CA LYS A 55 4.40 -14.02 10.30
C LYS A 55 4.36 -12.73 9.49
N TYR A 56 5.16 -11.73 9.89
CA TYR A 56 5.14 -10.41 9.29
C TYR A 56 6.51 -10.06 8.70
N THR A 57 6.63 -10.14 7.39
CA THR A 57 7.80 -9.68 6.64
C THR A 57 7.57 -8.26 6.11
N LEU A 58 8.63 -7.47 5.97
CA LEU A 58 8.59 -6.23 5.18
C LEU A 58 8.73 -6.62 3.71
N LYS A 59 7.60 -6.77 3.02
CA LYS A 59 7.67 -6.97 1.58
C LYS A 59 8.11 -5.64 0.93
N LYS A 60 9.30 -5.63 0.34
CA LYS A 60 9.74 -4.54 -0.54
C LYS A 60 9.15 -4.79 -1.93
N VAL A 61 8.44 -3.81 -2.44
CA VAL A 61 8.01 -3.79 -3.83
C VAL A 61 8.95 -2.84 -4.56
N ASP A 62 9.90 -3.39 -5.29
CA ASP A 62 10.90 -2.59 -6.00
C ASP A 62 10.35 -2.01 -7.29
N ASN A 63 9.41 -2.70 -7.94
CA ASN A 63 8.77 -2.26 -9.17
C ASN A 63 7.32 -2.74 -9.27
N VAL A 64 6.57 -2.05 -10.13
CA VAL A 64 5.23 -2.45 -10.57
C VAL A 64 5.26 -2.50 -12.10
N ILE A 65 4.86 -3.63 -12.65
CA ILE A 65 4.80 -3.84 -14.09
C ILE A 65 3.40 -3.52 -14.59
N VAL A 66 3.29 -2.69 -15.63
CA VAL A 66 2.04 -2.40 -16.33
C VAL A 66 2.10 -3.00 -17.72
N THR A 67 1.06 -3.72 -18.12
CA THR A 67 0.99 -4.46 -19.38
C THR A 67 0.41 -3.61 -20.52
N LYS A 68 0.56 -4.10 -21.74
CA LYS A 68 0.02 -3.44 -22.93
C LYS A 68 -1.50 -3.36 -22.89
N SER A 69 -2.16 -4.46 -22.54
CA SER A 69 -3.63 -4.54 -22.43
C SER A 69 -4.18 -3.53 -21.44
N GLU A 70 -3.50 -3.35 -20.30
CA GLU A 70 -3.90 -2.37 -19.27
C GLU A 70 -3.78 -0.93 -19.78
N ILE A 71 -2.73 -0.61 -20.52
CA ILE A 71 -2.56 0.73 -21.13
C ILE A 71 -3.63 0.99 -22.18
N GLU A 72 -3.95 0.01 -23.02
CA GLU A 72 -5.01 0.14 -24.03
C GLU A 72 -6.37 0.40 -23.39
N ILE A 73 -6.71 -0.30 -22.31
CA ILE A 73 -7.93 -0.04 -21.53
C ILE A 73 -7.94 1.39 -20.96
N ILE A 74 -6.86 1.85 -20.37
CA ILE A 74 -6.77 3.22 -19.83
C ILE A 74 -6.93 4.25 -20.95
N GLN A 75 -6.31 4.03 -22.11
CA GLN A 75 -6.40 4.94 -23.25
C GLN A 75 -7.81 4.99 -23.85
N SER A 76 -8.59 3.92 -23.77
CA SER A 76 -9.98 3.89 -24.22
C SER A 76 -10.91 4.78 -23.42
N VAL A 77 -10.53 5.15 -22.19
CA VAL A 77 -11.35 5.99 -21.32
C VAL A 77 -11.29 7.45 -21.76
N LYS A 78 -12.46 8.07 -21.96
CA LYS A 78 -12.55 9.49 -22.34
C LYS A 78 -12.18 10.41 -21.18
N GLY A 79 -11.24 11.32 -21.43
CA GLY A 79 -10.85 12.40 -20.51
C GLY A 79 -9.58 12.11 -19.69
N LYS A 80 -8.62 13.03 -19.83
CA LYS A 80 -7.29 12.91 -19.21
C LYS A 80 -7.31 12.70 -17.69
N SER A 81 -8.24 13.34 -16.98
CA SER A 81 -8.36 13.17 -15.53
C SER A 81 -8.79 11.75 -15.15
N ARG A 82 -9.75 11.17 -15.89
CA ARG A 82 -10.19 9.78 -15.69
C ARG A 82 -9.05 8.80 -15.98
N GLN A 83 -8.32 8.99 -17.08
CA GLN A 83 -7.15 8.17 -17.42
C GLN A 83 -6.08 8.20 -16.32
N LYS A 84 -5.73 9.39 -15.83
CA LYS A 84 -4.73 9.55 -14.75
C LYS A 84 -5.16 8.86 -13.45
N VAL A 85 -6.41 9.04 -13.05
CA VAL A 85 -6.95 8.40 -11.83
C VAL A 85 -6.98 6.89 -11.99
N LEU A 86 -7.44 6.39 -13.14
CA LEU A 86 -7.51 4.96 -13.42
C LEU A 86 -6.12 4.31 -13.47
N PHE A 87 -5.13 4.96 -14.09
CA PHE A 87 -3.74 4.54 -14.06
C PHE A 87 -3.18 4.48 -12.64
N THR A 88 -3.44 5.50 -11.83
CA THR A 88 -3.01 5.54 -10.43
C THR A 88 -3.64 4.40 -9.62
N LEU A 89 -4.92 4.13 -9.81
CA LEU A 89 -5.61 3.01 -9.16
C LEU A 89 -5.02 1.66 -9.57
N LEU A 90 -4.70 1.47 -10.84
CA LEU A 90 -4.05 0.26 -11.35
C LEU A 90 -2.69 0.04 -10.67
N VAL A 91 -1.83 1.06 -10.66
CA VAL A 91 -0.50 0.97 -10.02
C VAL A 91 -0.62 0.66 -8.53
N LEU A 92 -1.54 1.30 -7.83
CA LEU A 92 -1.80 1.03 -6.41
C LEU A 92 -2.32 -0.39 -6.18
N ALA A 93 -3.24 -0.87 -7.00
CA ALA A 93 -3.77 -2.23 -6.90
C ALA A 93 -2.66 -3.28 -7.09
N LYS A 94 -1.81 -3.13 -8.11
CA LYS A 94 -0.65 -4.00 -8.34
C LYS A 94 0.38 -3.92 -7.21
N TYR A 95 0.66 -2.72 -6.70
CA TYR A 95 1.52 -2.54 -5.55
C TYR A 95 0.98 -3.29 -4.32
N TYR A 96 -0.31 -3.15 -4.01
CA TYR A 96 -0.91 -3.86 -2.87
C TYR A 96 -1.01 -5.37 -3.09
N ASN A 97 -1.20 -5.84 -4.33
CA ASN A 97 -1.11 -7.26 -4.66
C ASN A 97 0.29 -7.81 -4.39
N ALA A 98 1.34 -7.08 -4.77
CA ALA A 98 2.71 -7.48 -4.49
C ALA A 98 3.03 -7.50 -2.99
N VAL A 99 2.41 -6.62 -2.20
CA VAL A 99 2.53 -6.62 -0.73
C VAL A 99 1.75 -7.78 -0.10
N SER A 100 0.59 -8.15 -0.64
CA SER A 100 -0.28 -9.19 -0.09
C SER A 100 -1.04 -9.95 -1.18
N ASP A 101 -0.78 -11.24 -1.29
CA ASP A 101 -1.44 -12.12 -2.25
C ASP A 101 -2.98 -12.22 -2.05
N LYS A 102 -3.46 -11.78 -0.89
CA LYS A 102 -4.90 -11.74 -0.54
C LYS A 102 -5.59 -10.46 -0.98
N ASN A 103 -4.86 -9.49 -1.53
CA ASN A 103 -5.40 -8.16 -1.79
C ASN A 103 -6.45 -8.12 -2.92
N LYS A 104 -6.35 -8.98 -3.92
CA LYS A 104 -7.33 -9.12 -5.03
C LYS A 104 -7.68 -7.76 -5.69
N ASN A 105 -6.68 -6.97 -6.03
CA ASN A 105 -6.79 -5.68 -6.73
C ASN A 105 -7.46 -4.55 -5.95
N TRP A 106 -7.58 -4.66 -4.63
CA TRP A 106 -8.17 -3.63 -3.79
C TRP A 106 -7.17 -2.51 -3.43
N THR A 107 -7.67 -1.29 -3.42
CA THR A 107 -6.94 -0.09 -2.98
C THR A 107 -7.67 0.54 -1.81
N ASN A 108 -6.96 0.70 -0.68
CA ASN A 108 -7.52 1.17 0.60
C ASN A 108 -7.11 2.62 0.93
N LEU A 109 -6.86 3.44 -0.09
CA LEU A 109 -6.51 4.84 0.09
C LEU A 109 -7.74 5.75 0.00
N GLU A 110 -7.71 6.83 0.78
CA GLU A 110 -8.70 7.90 0.67
C GLU A 110 -8.67 8.57 -0.72
N TYR A 111 -9.82 8.98 -1.24
CA TYR A 111 -9.93 9.66 -2.54
C TYR A 111 -8.94 10.82 -2.65
N LYS A 112 -8.87 11.68 -1.65
CA LYS A 112 -7.94 12.82 -1.62
C LYS A 112 -6.49 12.41 -1.92
N LYS A 113 -6.03 11.27 -1.38
CA LYS A 113 -4.67 10.74 -1.61
C LYS A 113 -4.52 10.19 -3.02
N ILE A 114 -5.53 9.45 -3.52
CA ILE A 114 -5.54 8.90 -4.88
C ILE A 114 -5.45 10.04 -5.91
N PHE A 115 -6.28 11.06 -5.76
CA PHE A 115 -6.32 12.20 -6.67
C PHE A 115 -5.05 13.05 -6.61
N LYS A 116 -4.44 13.19 -5.43
CA LYS A 116 -3.13 13.83 -5.28
C LYS A 116 -2.03 13.05 -6.03
N LEU A 117 -1.99 11.73 -5.89
CA LEU A 117 -1.04 10.86 -6.60
C LEU A 117 -1.27 10.90 -8.12
N ALA A 118 -2.51 10.99 -8.57
CA ALA A 118 -2.88 11.12 -9.98
C ALA A 118 -2.56 12.51 -10.56
N ASN A 119 -2.14 13.46 -9.73
CA ASN A 119 -1.98 14.88 -10.10
C ASN A 119 -3.26 15.43 -10.76
N VAL A 120 -4.41 15.21 -10.11
CA VAL A 120 -5.73 15.69 -10.53
C VAL A 120 -6.34 16.50 -9.41
N GLN A 121 -6.62 17.78 -9.67
CA GLN A 121 -7.22 18.70 -8.71
C GLN A 121 -8.72 18.81 -8.97
N LEU A 122 -9.53 18.27 -8.08
CA LEU A 122 -10.99 18.30 -8.11
C LEU A 122 -11.54 18.49 -6.69
N SER A 123 -12.72 19.11 -6.59
CA SER A 123 -13.47 19.16 -5.33
C SER A 123 -13.83 17.74 -4.87
N ILE A 124 -14.09 17.56 -3.57
CA ILE A 124 -14.45 16.23 -3.01
C ILE A 124 -15.66 15.64 -3.73
N GLN A 125 -16.66 16.46 -4.05
CA GLN A 125 -17.85 16.02 -4.79
C GLN A 125 -17.49 15.52 -6.20
N ASN A 126 -16.66 16.27 -6.93
CA ASN A 126 -16.22 15.88 -8.27
C ASN A 126 -15.29 14.67 -8.26
N GLN A 127 -14.51 14.44 -7.19
CA GLN A 127 -13.75 13.20 -7.00
C GLN A 127 -14.69 12.00 -6.89
N ALA A 128 -15.74 12.10 -6.08
CA ALA A 128 -16.73 11.05 -5.92
C ALA A 128 -17.49 10.77 -7.23
N LEU A 129 -17.88 11.82 -7.97
CA LEU A 129 -18.52 11.68 -9.28
C LEU A 129 -17.60 10.96 -10.28
N LEU A 130 -16.32 11.31 -10.34
CA LEU A 130 -15.38 10.66 -11.25
C LEU A 130 -15.21 9.16 -10.92
N ILE A 131 -15.10 8.80 -9.64
CA ILE A 131 -15.04 7.40 -9.23
C ILE A 131 -16.33 6.66 -9.57
N ASN A 132 -17.50 7.30 -9.38
CA ASN A 132 -18.79 6.72 -9.76
C ASN A 132 -18.92 6.52 -11.28
N ASP A 133 -18.40 7.45 -12.09
CA ASP A 133 -18.33 7.26 -13.54
C ASP A 133 -17.48 6.03 -13.93
N LEU A 134 -16.30 5.87 -13.31
CA LEU A 134 -15.45 4.70 -13.54
C LEU A 134 -16.14 3.39 -13.09
N TYR A 135 -16.90 3.42 -12.01
CA TYR A 135 -17.71 2.30 -11.54
C TYR A 135 -18.82 1.95 -12.54
N ASN A 136 -19.58 2.92 -13.01
CA ASN A 136 -20.66 2.73 -13.99
C ASN A 136 -20.15 2.19 -15.33
N CYS A 137 -18.91 2.55 -15.70
CA CYS A 137 -18.23 2.01 -16.88
C CYS A 137 -17.63 0.61 -16.65
N GLY A 138 -17.71 0.05 -15.46
CA GLY A 138 -17.20 -1.29 -15.13
C GLY A 138 -15.69 -1.39 -14.91
N PHE A 139 -14.94 -0.29 -14.91
CA PHE A 139 -13.48 -0.31 -14.70
C PHE A 139 -13.09 -0.58 -13.25
N VAL A 140 -13.93 -0.20 -12.31
CA VAL A 140 -13.68 -0.38 -10.88
C VAL A 140 -14.94 -0.86 -10.15
N ASN A 141 -14.75 -1.52 -9.02
CA ASN A 141 -15.77 -1.77 -8.02
C ASN A 141 -15.50 -0.91 -6.78
N VAL A 142 -16.56 -0.51 -6.09
CA VAL A 142 -16.47 0.26 -4.85
C VAL A 142 -17.12 -0.55 -3.72
N SER A 143 -16.40 -0.68 -2.59
CA SER A 143 -16.94 -1.42 -1.45
C SER A 143 -18.14 -0.69 -0.83
N LYS A 144 -19.08 -1.47 -0.27
CA LYS A 144 -20.28 -0.94 0.40
C LYS A 144 -20.00 -0.33 1.79
N ASN A 145 -18.74 -0.32 2.24
CA ASN A 145 -18.40 0.19 3.57
C ASN A 145 -18.58 1.70 3.66
N VAL A 146 -19.48 2.11 4.54
CA VAL A 146 -19.75 3.52 4.84
C VAL A 146 -18.52 4.12 5.53
N GLY A 147 -17.99 5.22 4.99
CA GLY A 147 -16.93 6.05 5.61
C GLY A 147 -15.55 5.97 4.94
N LYS A 148 -15.12 4.81 4.47
CA LYS A 148 -13.86 4.66 3.68
C LYS A 148 -14.07 3.62 2.59
N PRO A 149 -14.66 4.01 1.44
CA PRO A 149 -14.85 3.08 0.36
C PRO A 149 -13.51 2.63 -0.19
N ASN A 150 -13.29 1.32 -0.25
CA ASN A 150 -12.19 0.72 -0.95
C ASN A 150 -12.54 0.59 -2.43
N ILE A 151 -11.55 0.72 -3.31
CA ILE A 151 -11.74 0.62 -4.76
C ILE A 151 -11.00 -0.63 -5.23
N GLN A 152 -11.68 -1.48 -6.00
CA GLN A 152 -11.11 -2.62 -6.69
C GLN A 152 -10.98 -2.31 -8.18
N VAL A 153 -9.85 -2.63 -8.76
CA VAL A 153 -9.63 -2.50 -10.21
C VAL A 153 -9.97 -3.81 -10.90
N ASN A 154 -10.82 -3.74 -11.95
CA ASN A 154 -11.38 -4.95 -12.59
C ASN A 154 -10.56 -5.49 -13.75
N PHE A 155 -9.56 -4.74 -14.24
CA PHE A 155 -8.80 -5.07 -15.46
C PHE A 155 -7.29 -5.31 -15.20
N VAL A 156 -6.91 -5.70 -13.98
CA VAL A 156 -5.51 -6.05 -13.66
C VAL A 156 -5.12 -7.31 -14.43
N ASP A 157 -4.11 -7.17 -15.26
CA ASP A 157 -3.53 -8.23 -16.08
C ASP A 157 -2.06 -8.46 -15.67
N ASN A 158 -1.68 -9.72 -15.50
CA ASN A 158 -0.31 -10.11 -15.14
C ASN A 158 0.33 -11.03 -16.19
N GLU A 159 -0.39 -11.34 -17.28
CA GLU A 159 0.00 -12.35 -18.28
C GLU A 159 0.49 -11.74 -19.58
N SER A 160 0.06 -10.51 -19.91
CA SER A 160 0.50 -9.82 -21.14
C SER A 160 1.91 -9.25 -21.02
N ASP A 161 2.50 -8.94 -22.16
CA ASP A 161 3.83 -8.32 -22.24
C ASP A 161 3.93 -7.02 -21.45
N ALA A 162 4.98 -6.89 -20.67
CA ALA A 162 5.28 -5.70 -19.91
C ALA A 162 5.65 -4.54 -20.84
N VAL A 163 4.96 -3.41 -20.70
CA VAL A 163 5.25 -2.19 -21.48
C VAL A 163 5.91 -1.12 -20.62
N LEU A 164 5.54 -1.04 -19.35
CA LEU A 164 6.04 -0.03 -18.45
C LEU A 164 6.41 -0.66 -17.10
N THR A 165 7.63 -0.43 -16.67
CA THR A 165 8.09 -0.78 -15.32
C THR A 165 8.21 0.48 -14.50
N ILE A 166 7.40 0.58 -13.44
CA ILE A 166 7.44 1.70 -12.49
C ILE A 166 8.32 1.27 -11.34
N THR A 167 9.49 1.86 -11.24
CA THR A 167 10.41 1.64 -10.12
C THR A 167 10.22 2.71 -9.06
N ARG A 168 10.44 2.33 -7.81
CA ARG A 168 10.49 3.28 -6.72
C ARG A 168 11.71 4.18 -6.94
N LEU A 169 11.51 5.49 -7.03
CA LEU A 169 12.60 6.45 -6.95
C LEU A 169 13.28 6.25 -5.59
N LYS A 170 14.57 5.99 -5.61
CA LYS A 170 15.38 6.03 -4.38
C LYS A 170 15.50 7.51 -4.04
N ASP A 171 14.91 7.90 -2.90
CA ASP A 171 15.13 9.20 -2.27
C ASP A 171 16.59 9.30 -1.81
#